data_8df02e585a00317ea8e9d78ac4cdebd1
#
_entry.id   8df02e585a00317ea8e9d78ac4cdebd1
#
_cell.length_a   1.000
_cell.length_b   1.000
_cell.length_c   1.000
_cell.angle_alpha   90.00
_cell.angle_beta   90.00
_cell.angle_gamma   90.00
#
_symmetry.space_group_name_H-M   'P 1'
#
loop_
_entity.id
_entity.type
_entity.pdbx_description
1 polymer ?
#
loop_
_entity_poly.entity_id
_entity_poly.type
_entity_poly.pdbx_seq_one_letter_code
_entity_poly.pdbx_strand_id
1 'polypeptide(L)'
;MESRVVRIWRTGLDESRSPEYQDFAVSTSLPMFRRHNGFLGVLFAGTASERTVITIWSDQPAVAAFEASADYKETVRAIEATGFLRSPQRVERLAVHGSWTKPLGPALDAFPRGCD
;
A
#
# COMPACT_ATOMS: atom_id res chain seq x y z
N MET A 1 7.72 22.90 -10.30
CA MET A 1 7.25 21.53 -10.58
C MET A 1 7.30 20.71 -9.31
N GLU A 2 6.22 20.04 -9.00
CA GLU A 2 6.17 19.27 -7.76
C GLU A 2 6.82 17.92 -7.95
N SER A 3 7.49 17.49 -6.90
CA SER A 3 8.12 16.17 -6.90
C SER A 3 7.09 15.07 -6.67
N ARG A 4 7.36 13.93 -7.24
CA ARG A 4 6.63 12.73 -6.87
C ARG A 4 6.85 12.43 -5.39
N VAL A 5 5.91 11.74 -4.81
CA VAL A 5 5.94 11.37 -3.38
C VAL A 5 5.84 9.87 -3.26
N VAL A 6 6.65 9.32 -2.38
CA VAL A 6 6.54 7.93 -1.96
C VAL A 6 5.89 7.93 -0.57
N ARG A 7 4.81 7.18 -0.43
CA ARG A 7 4.13 7.02 0.85
C ARG A 7 4.34 5.57 1.29
N ILE A 8 4.83 5.41 2.50
CA ILE A 8 5.18 4.10 3.04
C ILE A 8 4.32 3.85 4.27
N TRP A 9 3.50 2.80 4.21
CA TRP A 9 2.68 2.37 5.33
C TRP A 9 3.23 1.05 5.84
N ARG A 10 3.45 0.95 7.15
CA ARG A 10 4.00 -0.23 7.78
C ARG A 10 3.10 -0.70 8.89
N THR A 11 2.98 -2.01 9.02
CA THR A 11 2.19 -2.63 10.08
C THR A 11 2.79 -3.97 10.49
N GLY A 12 2.54 -4.34 11.74
CA GLY A 12 2.71 -5.74 12.12
C GLY A 12 1.54 -6.57 11.62
N LEU A 13 1.74 -7.85 11.57
CA LEU A 13 0.76 -8.80 11.04
C LEU A 13 0.75 -10.08 11.87
N ASP A 14 -0.43 -10.61 12.12
CA ASP A 14 -0.58 -11.98 12.59
C ASP A 14 -0.17 -12.91 11.46
N GLU A 15 1.03 -13.48 11.55
CA GLU A 15 1.58 -14.23 10.43
C GLU A 15 0.75 -15.48 10.09
N SER A 16 0.00 -16.01 11.05
CA SER A 16 -0.88 -17.15 10.78
C SER A 16 -2.02 -16.79 9.83
N ARG A 17 -2.26 -15.48 9.65
CA ARG A 17 -3.33 -14.97 8.79
C ARG A 17 -2.80 -14.25 7.57
N SER A 18 -1.54 -14.50 7.20
CA SER A 18 -0.95 -13.82 6.04
C SER A 18 -1.70 -14.08 4.72
N PRO A 19 -2.30 -15.26 4.48
CA PRO A 19 -3.11 -15.42 3.28
C PRO A 19 -4.31 -14.48 3.23
N GLU A 20 -4.94 -14.21 4.37
CA GLU A 20 -6.06 -13.27 4.44
C GLU A 20 -5.60 -11.84 4.13
N TYR A 21 -4.44 -11.46 4.66
CA TYR A 21 -3.87 -10.16 4.33
C TYR A 21 -3.59 -10.05 2.84
N GLN A 22 -3.01 -11.09 2.25
CA GLN A 22 -2.68 -11.11 0.83
C GLN A 22 -3.95 -10.94 -0.01
N ASP A 23 -5.01 -11.64 0.34
CA ASP A 23 -6.28 -11.50 -0.36
C ASP A 23 -6.84 -10.08 -0.24
N PHE A 24 -6.75 -9.49 0.93
CA PHE A 24 -7.20 -8.11 1.14
C PHE A 24 -6.39 -7.15 0.27
N ALA A 25 -5.06 -7.32 0.22
CA ALA A 25 -4.18 -6.48 -0.58
C ALA A 25 -4.57 -6.49 -2.06
N VAL A 26 -4.84 -7.68 -2.58
CA VAL A 26 -5.14 -7.84 -4.01
C VAL A 26 -6.57 -7.42 -4.33
N SER A 27 -7.54 -7.82 -3.50
CA SER A 27 -8.94 -7.67 -3.83
C SER A 27 -9.56 -6.35 -3.35
N THR A 28 -8.96 -5.72 -2.35
CA THR A 28 -9.52 -4.50 -1.75
C THR A 28 -8.56 -3.32 -1.84
N SER A 29 -7.33 -3.47 -1.34
CA SER A 29 -6.39 -2.34 -1.28
C SER A 29 -5.95 -1.89 -2.67
N LEU A 30 -5.55 -2.81 -3.52
CA LEU A 30 -5.06 -2.45 -4.85
C LEU A 30 -6.12 -1.75 -5.69
N PRO A 31 -7.36 -2.27 -5.81
CA PRO A 31 -8.39 -1.53 -6.54
C PRO A 31 -8.67 -0.16 -5.95
N MET A 32 -8.62 -0.04 -4.62
CA MET A 32 -8.84 1.23 -3.96
C MET A 32 -7.78 2.25 -4.35
N PHE A 33 -6.49 1.87 -4.31
CA PHE A 33 -5.44 2.79 -4.74
C PHE A 33 -5.65 3.24 -6.17
N ARG A 34 -6.00 2.31 -7.06
CA ARG A 34 -6.14 2.60 -8.49
C ARG A 34 -7.27 3.55 -8.82
N ARG A 35 -8.21 3.77 -7.88
CA ARG A 35 -9.31 4.71 -8.09
C ARG A 35 -8.92 6.16 -7.88
N HIS A 36 -7.74 6.42 -7.35
CA HIS A 36 -7.35 7.78 -6.94
C HIS A 36 -6.47 8.47 -7.97
N ASN A 37 -6.77 9.73 -8.22
CA ASN A 37 -5.96 10.55 -9.13
C ASN A 37 -4.57 10.73 -8.54
N GLY A 38 -3.58 10.65 -9.41
CA GLY A 38 -2.19 10.81 -8.98
C GLY A 38 -1.52 9.55 -8.47
N PHE A 39 -2.27 8.47 -8.31
CA PHE A 39 -1.66 7.18 -7.97
C PHE A 39 -0.86 6.66 -9.17
N LEU A 40 0.41 6.31 -8.94
CA LEU A 40 1.31 5.86 -10.01
C LEU A 40 1.75 4.41 -9.87
N GLY A 41 1.78 3.87 -8.67
CA GLY A 41 2.20 2.50 -8.49
C GLY A 41 2.26 2.08 -7.04
N VAL A 42 2.39 0.78 -6.82
CA VAL A 42 2.45 0.22 -5.47
C VAL A 42 3.38 -0.98 -5.45
N LEU A 43 4.09 -1.12 -4.34
CA LEU A 43 4.84 -2.32 -4.00
C LEU A 43 4.32 -2.82 -2.66
N PHE A 44 3.98 -4.09 -2.60
CA PHE A 44 3.63 -4.77 -1.36
C PHE A 44 4.83 -5.61 -0.96
N ALA A 45 5.36 -5.38 0.24
CA ALA A 45 6.58 -6.02 0.69
C ALA A 45 6.50 -6.33 2.18
N GLY A 46 7.48 -7.03 2.71
CA GLY A 46 7.53 -7.28 4.13
C GLY A 46 8.16 -8.61 4.48
N THR A 47 7.98 -8.97 5.73
CA THR A 47 8.41 -10.26 6.28
C THR A 47 7.19 -11.03 6.74
N ALA A 48 7.39 -12.18 7.37
CA ALA A 48 6.27 -12.98 7.86
C ALA A 48 5.37 -12.23 8.84
N SER A 49 5.96 -11.39 9.69
CA SER A 49 5.22 -10.71 10.76
C SER A 49 5.06 -9.22 10.56
N GLU A 50 5.57 -8.69 9.45
CA GLU A 50 5.46 -7.26 9.14
C GLU A 50 5.16 -7.05 7.68
N ARG A 51 4.36 -6.03 7.39
CA ARG A 51 4.02 -5.67 6.01
C ARG A 51 4.27 -4.20 5.75
N THR A 52 4.70 -3.91 4.55
CA THR A 52 4.99 -2.55 4.09
C THR A 52 4.29 -2.35 2.77
N VAL A 53 3.54 -1.26 2.66
CA VAL A 53 2.88 -0.88 1.40
C VAL A 53 3.50 0.42 0.95
N ILE A 54 4.19 0.38 -0.18
CA ILE A 54 4.90 1.52 -0.74
C ILE A 54 4.12 2.00 -1.95
N THR A 55 3.54 3.20 -1.86
CA THR A 55 2.78 3.77 -2.97
C THR A 55 3.51 4.99 -3.52
N ILE A 56 3.39 5.17 -4.83
CA ILE A 56 4.04 6.26 -5.54
C ILE A 56 2.95 7.17 -6.07
N TRP A 57 3.09 8.47 -5.84
CA TRP A 57 2.09 9.49 -6.16
C TRP A 57 2.70 10.62 -6.98
N SER A 58 1.89 11.25 -7.81
CA SER A 58 2.35 12.31 -8.69
C SER A 58 2.88 13.53 -7.93
N ASP A 59 2.28 13.84 -6.77
CA ASP A 59 2.65 15.01 -5.98
C ASP A 59 2.04 14.91 -4.58
N GLN A 60 2.39 15.88 -3.75
CA GLN A 60 1.88 15.95 -2.38
C GLN A 60 0.36 16.20 -2.30
N PRO A 61 -0.22 17.09 -3.13
CA PRO A 61 -1.68 17.27 -3.11
C PRO A 61 -2.45 15.97 -3.40
N ALA A 62 -1.92 15.12 -4.27
CA ALA A 62 -2.57 13.83 -4.57
C ALA A 62 -2.58 12.93 -3.32
N VAL A 63 -1.48 12.89 -2.58
CA VAL A 63 -1.41 12.13 -1.32
C VAL A 63 -2.41 12.69 -0.32
N ALA A 64 -2.46 14.00 -0.17
CA ALA A 64 -3.36 14.64 0.78
C ALA A 64 -4.83 14.35 0.45
N ALA A 65 -5.19 14.41 -0.82
CA ALA A 65 -6.55 14.11 -1.27
C ALA A 65 -6.90 12.65 -1.01
N PHE A 66 -5.96 11.75 -1.29
CA PHE A 66 -6.15 10.32 -1.03
C PHE A 66 -6.41 10.07 0.46
N GLU A 67 -5.56 10.60 1.32
CA GLU A 67 -5.68 10.38 2.77
C GLU A 67 -6.94 10.98 3.36
N ALA A 68 -7.47 12.04 2.77
CA ALA A 68 -8.70 12.67 3.21
C ALA A 68 -9.95 12.00 2.67
N SER A 69 -9.81 11.09 1.72
CA SER A 69 -10.96 10.50 1.04
C SER A 69 -11.74 9.53 1.93
N ALA A 70 -13.05 9.47 1.71
CA ALA A 70 -13.90 8.49 2.38
C ALA A 70 -13.49 7.07 1.98
N ASP A 71 -13.09 6.89 0.72
CA ASP A 71 -12.68 5.60 0.19
C ASP A 71 -11.50 5.01 0.97
N TYR A 72 -10.47 5.83 1.20
CA TYR A 72 -9.32 5.40 2.00
C TYR A 72 -9.73 5.09 3.44
N LYS A 73 -10.53 5.97 4.05
CA LYS A 73 -10.95 5.80 5.44
C LYS A 73 -11.78 4.54 5.63
N GLU A 74 -12.64 4.23 4.67
CA GLU A 74 -13.43 2.99 4.71
C GLU A 74 -12.53 1.77 4.58
N THR A 75 -11.53 1.84 3.72
CA THR A 75 -10.57 0.73 3.55
C THR A 75 -9.78 0.50 4.83
N VAL A 76 -9.36 1.57 5.51
CA VAL A 76 -8.67 1.46 6.80
C VAL A 76 -9.58 0.79 7.82
N ARG A 77 -10.83 1.21 7.91
CA ARG A 77 -11.77 0.57 8.84
C ARG A 77 -11.96 -0.90 8.54
N ALA A 78 -12.04 -1.24 7.25
CA ALA A 78 -12.23 -2.63 6.84
C ALA A 78 -11.03 -3.50 7.21
N ILE A 79 -9.81 -3.01 6.99
CA ILE A 79 -8.63 -3.81 7.32
C ILE A 79 -8.46 -3.93 8.83
N GLU A 80 -8.76 -2.88 9.57
CA GLU A 80 -8.69 -2.94 11.03
C GLU A 80 -9.70 -3.92 11.61
N ALA A 81 -10.86 -4.00 10.99
CA ALA A 81 -11.93 -4.91 11.45
C ALA A 81 -11.58 -6.39 11.24
N THR A 82 -10.61 -6.70 10.39
CA THR A 82 -10.20 -8.10 10.18
C THR A 82 -9.54 -8.71 11.40
N GLY A 83 -8.89 -7.88 12.23
CA GLY A 83 -8.16 -8.35 13.39
C GLY A 83 -6.79 -8.95 13.10
N PHE A 84 -6.35 -8.98 11.86
CA PHE A 84 -5.04 -9.57 11.56
C PHE A 84 -3.87 -8.58 11.67
N LEU A 85 -4.14 -7.28 11.82
CA LEU A 85 -3.06 -6.32 12.00
C LEU A 85 -2.55 -6.31 13.43
N ARG A 86 -1.25 -6.03 13.58
CA ARG A 86 -0.60 -5.86 14.87
C ARG A 86 0.00 -4.47 14.94
N SER A 87 -0.15 -3.80 16.09
CA SER A 87 0.35 -2.45 16.31
C SER A 87 1.87 -2.43 16.41
N PRO A 88 2.48 -1.28 16.09
CA PRO A 88 1.83 -0.06 15.62
C PRO A 88 1.75 -0.03 14.10
N GLN A 89 0.86 0.82 13.56
CA GLN A 89 0.92 1.19 12.16
C GLN A 89 1.64 2.52 12.06
N ARG A 90 2.43 2.69 11.01
CA ARG A 90 3.20 3.92 10.78
C ARG A 90 3.14 4.33 9.33
N VAL A 91 3.14 5.64 9.09
CA VAL A 91 3.11 6.20 7.74
C VAL A 91 4.24 7.20 7.60
N GLU A 92 4.98 7.10 6.49
CA GLU A 92 5.98 8.09 6.09
C GLU A 92 5.63 8.61 4.71
N ARG A 93 5.97 9.88 4.45
CA ARG A 93 5.81 10.50 3.14
C ARG A 93 7.13 11.15 2.81
N LEU A 94 7.71 10.75 1.66
CA LEU A 94 9.03 11.19 1.27
C LEU A 94 8.98 11.76 -0.15
N ALA A 95 9.60 12.92 -0.34
CA ALA A 95 9.74 13.48 -1.68
C ALA A 95 10.80 12.69 -2.44
N VAL A 96 10.51 12.40 -3.70
CA VAL A 96 11.45 11.66 -4.55
C VAL A 96 12.44 12.64 -5.13
N HIS A 97 13.72 12.40 -4.92
CA HIS A 97 14.80 13.23 -5.46
C HIS A 97 15.24 12.78 -6.84
N GLY A 98 15.04 11.53 -7.16
CA GLY A 98 15.41 10.96 -8.44
C GLY A 98 15.10 9.48 -8.45
N SER A 99 15.07 8.89 -9.63
CA SER A 99 14.75 7.47 -9.74
C SER A 99 15.32 6.92 -11.05
N TRP A 100 15.63 5.64 -11.02
CA TRP A 100 15.96 4.90 -12.20
C TRP A 100 15.51 3.47 -11.98
N THR A 101 14.68 2.95 -12.87
CA THR A 101 14.22 1.57 -12.79
C THR A 101 14.08 1.01 -14.18
N LYS A 102 14.27 -0.28 -14.31
CA LYS A 102 13.80 -0.96 -15.51
C LYS A 102 12.30 -1.09 -15.38
N PRO A 103 11.56 -1.09 -16.48
CA PRO A 103 10.12 -1.29 -16.41
C PRO A 103 9.79 -2.60 -15.69
N LEU A 104 8.95 -2.50 -14.66
CA LEU A 104 8.52 -3.68 -13.91
C LEU A 104 7.29 -4.33 -14.55
N GLY A 105 6.47 -3.52 -15.19
CA GLY A 105 5.22 -3.99 -15.76
C GLY A 105 4.21 -4.39 -14.69
N PRO A 106 3.01 -4.78 -15.11
CA PRO A 106 2.03 -5.30 -14.17
C PRO A 106 2.39 -6.74 -13.81
N ALA A 107 2.58 -6.98 -12.53
CA ALA A 107 3.02 -8.29 -12.05
C ALA A 107 2.08 -8.81 -10.95
N LEU A 108 0.77 -8.61 -11.16
CA LEU A 108 -0.22 -9.03 -10.18
C LEU A 108 -0.22 -10.52 -9.97
N ASP A 109 0.04 -11.26 -11.04
CA ASP A 109 0.12 -12.72 -10.98
C ASP A 109 1.37 -13.18 -10.25
N ALA A 110 2.31 -12.27 -10.03
CA ALA A 110 3.50 -12.58 -9.25
C ALA A 110 3.30 -12.42 -7.76
N PHE A 111 2.13 -11.98 -7.32
CA PHE A 111 1.83 -11.94 -5.90
C PHE A 111 1.96 -13.34 -5.34
N PRO A 112 2.83 -13.55 -4.33
CA PRO A 112 2.97 -14.89 -3.77
C PRO A 112 1.66 -15.30 -3.12
N ARG A 113 1.14 -16.38 -3.61
CA ARG A 113 -0.11 -16.88 -3.08
C ARG A 113 0.17 -17.81 -1.96
N GLY A 114 -0.22 -17.37 -0.82
CA GLY A 114 -0.08 -18.21 0.34
C GLY A 114 1.32 -18.65 0.58
N CYS A 115 2.23 -18.06 0.03
CA CYS A 115 3.33 -18.52 0.18
C CYS A 115 4.20 -18.20 0.67
N ASP A 116 4.40 -18.39 0.57
CA ASP A 116 5.35 -18.36 0.63
C ASP A 116 5.91 -17.93 1.42
#